data_22a0e1848deaa7ce7a297c12d1ca6c97
#
_entry.id   22a0e1848deaa7ce7a297c12d1ca6c97
#
_cell.length_a   1.000
_cell.length_b   1.000
_cell.length_c   1.000
_cell.angle_alpha   90.00
_cell.angle_beta   90.00
_cell.angle_gamma   90.00
#
_symmetry.space_group_name_H-M   'P 1'
#
loop_
_entity.id
_entity.type
_entity.pdbx_description
1 polymer ?
#
loop_
_entity_poly.entity_id
_entity_poly.type
_entity_poly.pdbx_seq_one_letter_code
_entity_poly.pdbx_strand_id
1 'polypeptide(L)'
;MKKTKKIIAISAGFVVVVLLLVFLYLYYNGLSDLYAHTVPTEGQIKVACVGDSITYGHGITNWPKNNYPAVLGSILGNGYHVQNFGQRGTTLQKDTDRPYTKGKPYAQSLEYGADILVFMLGTNDSTTGRWIDAEAFIADYEEIINSYKESNPDIRIILCTPACAFFDGNQNSGKTDFGIRPSIIKEIATRIRSFALAKSYELVDVYDLTQNHPEWFEADNVHPSNDGARAIAQLVADKIKNK
;
A
#
# COMPACT_ATOMS: atom_id res chain seq x y z
N MET A 1 -41.83 -36.64 8.72
CA MET A 1 -41.35 -35.52 9.54
C MET A 1 -39.85 -35.54 9.87
N LYS A 2 -39.23 -36.65 10.33
CA LYS A 2 -37.79 -36.70 10.66
C LYS A 2 -36.85 -36.49 9.44
N LYS A 3 -37.17 -37.05 8.26
CA LYS A 3 -36.36 -36.87 7.03
C LYS A 3 -36.36 -35.43 6.52
N THR A 4 -37.50 -34.76 6.54
CA THR A 4 -37.63 -33.36 6.08
C THR A 4 -36.85 -32.39 6.97
N LYS A 5 -36.87 -32.59 8.30
CA LYS A 5 -36.06 -31.79 9.25
C LYS A 5 -34.56 -31.97 9.04
N LYS A 6 -34.11 -33.19 8.67
CA LYS A 6 -32.68 -33.48 8.40
C LYS A 6 -32.21 -32.84 7.10
N ILE A 7 -33.04 -32.82 6.05
CA ILE A 7 -32.75 -32.16 4.77
C ILE A 7 -32.67 -30.64 4.95
N ILE A 8 -33.60 -30.05 5.71
CA ILE A 8 -33.59 -28.60 6.01
C ILE A 8 -32.35 -28.22 6.82
N ALA A 9 -31.93 -29.04 7.80
CA ALA A 9 -30.72 -28.77 8.59
C ALA A 9 -29.43 -28.88 7.76
N ILE A 10 -29.36 -29.83 6.81
CA ILE A 10 -28.21 -29.98 5.90
C ILE A 10 -28.14 -28.82 4.90
N SER A 11 -29.28 -28.36 4.38
CA SER A 11 -29.33 -27.20 3.48
C SER A 11 -28.97 -25.90 4.19
N ALA A 12 -29.41 -25.70 5.44
CA ALA A 12 -29.07 -24.55 6.25
C ALA A 12 -27.54 -24.52 6.58
N GLY A 13 -26.96 -25.66 6.95
CA GLY A 13 -25.53 -25.81 7.18
C GLY A 13 -24.70 -25.51 5.94
N PHE A 14 -25.14 -26.00 4.77
CA PHE A 14 -24.47 -25.71 3.50
C PHE A 14 -24.51 -24.22 3.15
N VAL A 15 -25.64 -23.55 3.33
CA VAL A 15 -25.77 -22.10 3.11
C VAL A 15 -24.84 -21.31 4.02
N VAL A 16 -24.76 -21.67 5.31
CA VAL A 16 -23.82 -20.99 6.25
C VAL A 16 -22.37 -21.17 5.83
N VAL A 17 -21.97 -22.38 5.40
CA VAL A 17 -20.60 -22.63 4.91
C VAL A 17 -20.31 -21.82 3.67
N VAL A 18 -21.23 -21.75 2.71
CA VAL A 18 -21.06 -20.92 1.49
C VAL A 18 -20.93 -19.44 1.84
N LEU A 19 -21.78 -18.93 2.73
CA LEU A 19 -21.71 -17.54 3.19
C LEU A 19 -20.37 -17.25 3.90
N LEU A 20 -19.87 -18.19 4.70
CA LEU A 20 -18.58 -18.08 5.38
C LEU A 20 -17.41 -18.09 4.37
N LEU A 21 -17.46 -18.94 3.36
CA LEU A 21 -16.46 -18.99 2.29
C LEU A 21 -16.48 -17.72 1.43
N VAL A 22 -17.68 -17.21 1.10
CA VAL A 22 -17.85 -15.92 0.41
C VAL A 22 -17.34 -14.78 1.28
N PHE A 23 -17.65 -14.78 2.58
CA PHE A 23 -17.13 -13.78 3.52
C PHE A 23 -15.61 -13.85 3.62
N LEU A 24 -15.01 -15.03 3.76
CA LEU A 24 -13.56 -15.23 3.77
C LEU A 24 -12.93 -14.81 2.44
N TYR A 25 -13.54 -15.18 1.32
CA TYR A 25 -13.08 -14.76 0.00
C TYR A 25 -13.08 -13.23 -0.14
N LEU A 26 -14.17 -12.57 0.24
CA LEU A 26 -14.31 -11.12 0.23
C LEU A 26 -13.35 -10.46 1.24
N TYR A 27 -13.17 -11.05 2.41
CA TYR A 27 -12.23 -10.57 3.43
C TYR A 27 -10.77 -10.62 2.95
N TYR A 28 -10.37 -11.72 2.27
CA TYR A 28 -8.98 -11.88 1.80
C TYR A 28 -8.70 -11.28 0.42
N ASN A 29 -9.69 -11.18 -0.45
CA ASN A 29 -9.48 -10.80 -1.85
C ASN A 29 -10.26 -9.58 -2.33
N GLY A 30 -11.28 -9.11 -1.65
CA GLY A 30 -12.25 -8.23 -2.27
C GLY A 30 -12.89 -7.15 -1.41
N LEU A 31 -12.44 -6.89 -0.19
CA LEU A 31 -12.97 -5.73 0.55
C LEU A 31 -12.57 -4.40 -0.11
N SER A 32 -11.46 -4.35 -0.82
CA SER A 32 -11.08 -3.17 -1.61
C SER A 32 -12.03 -2.88 -2.77
N ASP A 33 -12.56 -3.92 -3.43
CA ASP A 33 -13.54 -3.76 -4.53
C ASP A 33 -14.94 -3.36 -4.03
N LEU A 34 -15.26 -3.67 -2.77
CA LEU A 34 -16.51 -3.25 -2.12
C LEU A 34 -16.48 -1.82 -1.59
N TYR A 35 -15.30 -1.30 -1.27
CA TYR A 35 -15.09 0.12 -0.98
C TYR A 35 -14.78 0.82 -2.30
N ALA A 36 -15.80 0.95 -3.13
CA ALA A 36 -15.73 1.63 -4.40
C ALA A 36 -14.99 2.97 -4.26
N HIS A 37 -14.15 3.24 -5.24
CA HIS A 37 -13.55 4.57 -5.36
C HIS A 37 -14.67 5.60 -5.29
N THR A 38 -14.63 6.45 -4.29
CA THR A 38 -15.58 7.54 -4.16
C THR A 38 -15.29 8.59 -5.23
N VAL A 39 -16.30 9.31 -5.67
CA VAL A 39 -16.13 10.38 -6.64
C VAL A 39 -15.79 11.67 -5.90
N PRO A 40 -14.74 12.41 -6.31
CA PRO A 40 -14.44 13.71 -5.72
C PRO A 40 -15.60 14.70 -5.97
N THR A 41 -15.87 15.55 -5.01
CA THR A 41 -16.76 16.70 -5.21
C THR A 41 -15.99 17.84 -5.89
N GLU A 42 -16.71 18.71 -6.57
CA GLU A 42 -16.13 19.87 -7.25
C GLU A 42 -15.27 20.71 -6.29
N GLY A 43 -14.07 21.08 -6.73
CA GLY A 43 -13.13 21.90 -5.96
C GLY A 43 -12.25 21.16 -4.97
N GLN A 44 -12.41 19.83 -4.79
CA GLN A 44 -11.49 19.05 -3.98
C GLN A 44 -10.16 18.78 -4.70
N ILE A 45 -9.05 18.88 -3.96
CA ILE A 45 -7.72 18.44 -4.41
C ILE A 45 -7.69 16.92 -4.35
N LYS A 46 -7.41 16.27 -5.49
CA LYS A 46 -7.35 14.82 -5.63
C LYS A 46 -5.99 14.29 -5.24
N VAL A 47 -5.95 13.40 -4.25
CA VAL A 47 -4.72 12.75 -3.76
C VAL A 47 -4.78 11.26 -4.05
N ALA A 48 -3.88 10.75 -4.89
CA ALA A 48 -3.72 9.32 -5.13
C ALA A 48 -2.64 8.74 -4.22
N CYS A 49 -3.01 7.80 -3.33
CA CYS A 49 -2.05 7.02 -2.57
C CYS A 49 -1.79 5.70 -3.29
N VAL A 50 -0.64 5.60 -3.92
CA VAL A 50 -0.20 4.45 -4.74
C VAL A 50 0.82 3.63 -3.98
N GLY A 51 0.66 2.30 -3.97
CA GLY A 51 1.59 1.42 -3.27
C GLY A 51 1.16 -0.03 -3.20
N ASP A 52 1.79 -0.75 -2.30
CA ASP A 52 1.60 -2.19 -2.08
C ASP A 52 0.59 -2.49 -0.94
N SER A 53 0.83 -3.58 -0.19
CA SER A 53 -0.01 -3.98 0.95
C SER A 53 -0.01 -2.97 2.10
N ILE A 54 1.03 -2.17 2.25
CA ILE A 54 1.11 -1.13 3.29
C ILE A 54 0.16 0.01 2.93
N THR A 55 0.15 0.46 1.69
CA THR A 55 -0.82 1.45 1.21
C THR A 55 -2.23 0.89 1.22
N TYR A 56 -2.41 -0.35 0.79
CA TYR A 56 -3.70 -1.05 0.91
C TYR A 56 -4.22 -1.04 2.35
N GLY A 57 -3.34 -1.22 3.34
CA GLY A 57 -3.67 -1.34 4.76
C GLY A 57 -3.89 -2.79 5.18
N HIS A 58 -2.99 -3.71 4.77
CA HIS A 58 -3.04 -5.11 5.21
C HIS A 58 -2.82 -5.21 6.71
N GLY A 59 -3.61 -6.04 7.40
CA GLY A 59 -3.56 -6.20 8.86
C GLY A 59 -4.32 -5.13 9.66
N ILE A 60 -4.67 -4.01 9.07
CA ILE A 60 -5.31 -2.88 9.75
C ILE A 60 -6.71 -3.23 10.27
N THR A 61 -6.92 -3.03 11.56
CA THR A 61 -8.24 -3.18 12.18
C THR A 61 -9.16 -2.02 11.80
N ASN A 62 -10.42 -2.31 11.48
CA ASN A 62 -11.38 -1.34 10.93
C ASN A 62 -10.81 -0.65 9.69
N TRP A 63 -10.37 -1.48 8.77
CA TRP A 63 -9.65 -1.12 7.55
C TRP A 63 -10.20 0.12 6.81
N PRO A 64 -11.53 0.30 6.61
CA PRO A 64 -12.03 1.44 5.85
C PRO A 64 -11.69 2.81 6.43
N LYS A 65 -11.39 2.86 7.74
CA LYS A 65 -11.13 4.10 8.46
C LYS A 65 -9.68 4.26 8.90
N ASN A 66 -8.95 3.17 9.05
CA ASN A 66 -7.66 3.17 9.75
C ASN A 66 -6.46 2.89 8.83
N ASN A 67 -6.67 2.48 7.53
CA ASN A 67 -5.55 2.46 6.59
C ASN A 67 -4.99 3.89 6.41
N TYR A 68 -3.69 4.03 6.15
CA TYR A 68 -3.07 5.35 6.16
C TYR A 68 -3.70 6.34 5.15
N PRO A 69 -4.15 5.94 3.93
CA PRO A 69 -4.85 6.87 3.05
C PRO A 69 -6.17 7.40 3.62
N ALA A 70 -6.95 6.56 4.30
CA ALA A 70 -8.19 6.99 4.96
C ALA A 70 -7.92 7.96 6.13
N VAL A 71 -6.91 7.66 6.94
CA VAL A 71 -6.45 8.54 8.03
C VAL A 71 -5.93 9.86 7.45
N LEU A 72 -5.14 9.82 6.37
CA LEU A 72 -4.65 11.00 5.67
C LEU A 72 -5.81 11.89 5.22
N GLY A 73 -6.83 11.30 4.59
CA GLY A 73 -8.04 12.05 4.19
C GLY A 73 -8.72 12.74 5.38
N SER A 74 -8.81 12.06 6.53
CA SER A 74 -9.36 12.64 7.75
C SER A 74 -8.52 13.81 8.30
N ILE A 75 -7.19 13.74 8.19
CA ILE A 75 -6.27 14.79 8.64
C ILE A 75 -6.29 15.99 7.68
N LEU A 76 -6.36 15.75 6.38
CA LEU A 76 -6.39 16.81 5.37
C LEU A 76 -7.75 17.55 5.35
N GLY A 77 -8.84 16.86 5.68
CA GLY A 77 -10.19 17.44 5.73
C GLY A 77 -10.88 17.56 4.37
N ASN A 78 -12.04 18.23 4.37
CA ASN A 78 -12.99 18.23 3.25
C ASN A 78 -12.48 18.89 1.95
N GLY A 79 -11.41 19.64 1.99
CA GLY A 79 -10.79 20.24 0.79
C GLY A 79 -10.00 19.22 -0.07
N TYR A 80 -9.85 17.98 0.41
CA TYR A 80 -9.10 16.94 -0.26
C TYR A 80 -9.95 15.70 -0.47
N HIS A 81 -9.72 15.01 -1.59
CA HIS A 81 -10.27 13.70 -1.86
C HIS A 81 -9.11 12.71 -1.98
N VAL A 82 -8.91 11.91 -0.92
CA VAL A 82 -7.81 10.94 -0.84
C VAL A 82 -8.31 9.57 -1.25
N GLN A 83 -7.66 8.97 -2.26
CA GLN A 83 -8.03 7.67 -2.79
C GLN A 83 -6.90 6.66 -2.61
N ASN A 84 -7.26 5.46 -2.14
CA ASN A 84 -6.33 4.36 -1.92
C ASN A 84 -6.22 3.49 -3.17
N PHE A 85 -5.03 3.44 -3.79
CA PHE A 85 -4.68 2.58 -4.92
C PHE A 85 -3.63 1.53 -4.54
N GLY A 86 -3.59 1.13 -3.28
CA GLY A 86 -2.71 0.07 -2.80
C GLY A 86 -3.10 -1.30 -3.35
N GLN A 87 -2.11 -2.11 -3.72
CA GLN A 87 -2.31 -3.48 -4.18
C GLN A 87 -1.36 -4.44 -3.47
N ARG A 88 -1.93 -5.39 -2.71
CA ARG A 88 -1.18 -6.33 -1.88
C ARG A 88 -0.20 -7.18 -2.69
N GLY A 89 1.03 -7.30 -2.19
CA GLY A 89 2.04 -8.23 -2.72
C GLY A 89 2.69 -7.78 -4.03
N THR A 90 2.41 -6.57 -4.52
CA THR A 90 2.97 -6.06 -5.77
C THR A 90 4.34 -5.44 -5.58
N THR A 91 5.18 -5.61 -6.59
CA THR A 91 6.52 -5.02 -6.70
C THR A 91 6.49 -3.75 -7.54
N LEU A 92 7.48 -2.91 -7.36
CA LEU A 92 7.79 -1.81 -8.26
C LEU A 92 8.42 -2.34 -9.54
N GLN A 93 9.44 -3.22 -9.41
CA GLN A 93 10.14 -3.79 -10.56
C GLN A 93 9.18 -4.57 -11.45
N LYS A 94 9.28 -4.34 -12.78
CA LYS A 94 8.33 -4.85 -13.78
C LYS A 94 8.58 -6.31 -14.13
N ASP A 95 9.84 -6.77 -14.07
CA ASP A 95 10.25 -8.13 -14.41
C ASP A 95 10.16 -9.08 -13.20
N THR A 96 9.00 -9.06 -12.53
CA THR A 96 8.66 -9.93 -11.41
C THR A 96 7.35 -10.67 -11.68
N ASP A 97 7.00 -11.57 -10.76
CA ASP A 97 5.73 -12.32 -10.85
C ASP A 97 4.48 -11.45 -10.59
N ARG A 98 4.65 -10.29 -9.90
CA ARG A 98 3.52 -9.41 -9.51
C ARG A 98 3.84 -7.92 -9.62
N PRO A 99 4.20 -7.39 -10.79
CA PRO A 99 4.47 -5.96 -10.92
C PRO A 99 3.19 -5.14 -10.74
N TYR A 100 3.28 -4.03 -10.01
CA TYR A 100 2.16 -3.11 -9.76
C TYR A 100 1.53 -2.60 -11.07
N THR A 101 2.35 -2.36 -12.07
CA THR A 101 1.94 -1.86 -13.40
C THR A 101 0.99 -2.77 -14.17
N LYS A 102 0.93 -4.07 -13.83
CA LYS A 102 -0.03 -5.02 -14.41
C LYS A 102 -1.34 -5.13 -13.58
N GLY A 103 -1.43 -4.40 -12.47
CA GLY A 103 -2.58 -4.42 -11.60
C GLY A 103 -3.69 -3.44 -12.01
N LYS A 104 -4.93 -3.77 -11.72
CA LYS A 104 -6.08 -2.88 -11.92
C LYS A 104 -5.94 -1.53 -11.18
N PRO A 105 -5.42 -1.48 -9.91
CA PRO A 105 -5.23 -0.21 -9.21
C PRO A 105 -4.28 0.76 -9.92
N TYR A 106 -3.27 0.26 -10.65
CA TYR A 106 -2.39 1.12 -11.45
C TYR A 106 -3.16 1.88 -12.54
N ALA A 107 -3.92 1.17 -13.38
CA ALA A 107 -4.72 1.80 -14.43
C ALA A 107 -5.74 2.80 -13.84
N GLN A 108 -6.42 2.41 -12.76
CA GLN A 108 -7.38 3.26 -12.07
C GLN A 108 -6.74 4.52 -11.46
N SER A 109 -5.52 4.42 -10.96
CA SER A 109 -4.81 5.58 -10.40
C SER A 109 -4.38 6.58 -11.46
N LEU A 110 -4.05 6.13 -12.67
CA LEU A 110 -3.79 7.00 -13.82
C LEU A 110 -5.09 7.69 -14.29
N GLU A 111 -6.18 6.93 -14.43
CA GLU A 111 -7.50 7.47 -14.83
C GLU A 111 -8.07 8.46 -13.81
N TYR A 112 -7.71 8.32 -12.54
CA TYR A 112 -8.17 9.21 -11.46
C TYR A 112 -7.74 10.66 -11.68
N GLY A 113 -6.62 10.89 -12.37
CA GLY A 113 -6.12 12.22 -12.69
C GLY A 113 -5.83 13.04 -11.43
N ALA A 114 -5.02 12.48 -10.54
CA ALA A 114 -4.69 13.10 -9.25
C ALA A 114 -3.94 14.42 -9.41
N ASP A 115 -4.20 15.37 -8.51
CA ASP A 115 -3.42 16.60 -8.36
C ASP A 115 -2.15 16.35 -7.54
N ILE A 116 -2.21 15.36 -6.62
CA ILE A 116 -1.08 14.96 -5.78
C ILE A 116 -0.95 13.43 -5.84
N LEU A 117 0.25 12.95 -6.15
CA LEU A 117 0.64 11.55 -6.06
C LEU A 117 1.46 11.33 -4.79
N VAL A 118 1.02 10.41 -3.93
CA VAL A 118 1.80 9.84 -2.82
C VAL A 118 2.19 8.43 -3.24
N PHE A 119 3.48 8.21 -3.52
CA PHE A 119 3.98 6.99 -4.15
C PHE A 119 4.90 6.21 -3.22
N MET A 120 4.47 5.03 -2.79
CA MET A 120 5.18 4.18 -1.83
C MET A 120 5.18 2.70 -2.27
N LEU A 121 6.20 2.29 -3.01
CA LEU A 121 6.47 0.91 -3.45
C LEU A 121 7.90 0.50 -3.10
N GLY A 122 8.17 -0.81 -3.11
CA GLY A 122 9.50 -1.37 -2.92
C GLY A 122 9.60 -2.43 -1.83
N THR A 123 8.59 -2.58 -0.96
CA THR A 123 8.61 -3.58 0.12
C THR A 123 8.72 -4.99 -0.45
N ASN A 124 7.88 -5.33 -1.43
CA ASN A 124 7.84 -6.67 -2.02
C ASN A 124 9.01 -6.96 -2.97
N ASP A 125 9.64 -5.94 -3.51
CA ASP A 125 10.86 -6.04 -4.30
C ASP A 125 11.99 -6.65 -3.47
N SER A 126 12.03 -6.39 -2.16
CA SER A 126 13.02 -6.96 -1.26
C SER A 126 12.90 -8.47 -1.04
N THR A 127 11.81 -9.09 -1.49
CA THR A 127 11.60 -10.55 -1.35
C THR A 127 12.65 -11.33 -2.15
N THR A 128 13.07 -12.47 -1.62
CA THR A 128 14.00 -13.37 -2.32
C THR A 128 13.43 -13.77 -3.69
N GLY A 129 14.25 -13.59 -4.73
CA GLY A 129 13.88 -13.91 -6.12
C GLY A 129 13.15 -12.79 -6.87
N ARG A 130 12.84 -11.67 -6.22
CA ARG A 130 12.22 -10.50 -6.87
C ARG A 130 13.18 -9.31 -7.00
N TRP A 131 14.15 -9.20 -6.09
CA TRP A 131 15.16 -8.14 -6.19
C TRP A 131 16.15 -8.47 -7.32
N ILE A 132 16.15 -7.63 -8.35
CA ILE A 132 17.12 -7.71 -9.45
C ILE A 132 18.39 -6.96 -9.00
N ASP A 133 18.36 -5.64 -9.05
CA ASP A 133 19.40 -4.75 -8.55
C ASP A 133 18.84 -3.32 -8.38
N ALA A 134 19.67 -2.43 -7.86
CA ALA A 134 19.28 -1.06 -7.56
C ALA A 134 19.11 -0.20 -8.83
N GLU A 135 19.87 -0.46 -9.86
CA GLU A 135 19.84 0.26 -11.13
C GLU A 135 18.53 -0.05 -11.87
N ALA A 136 18.16 -1.33 -11.99
CA ALA A 136 16.89 -1.77 -12.57
C ALA A 136 15.70 -1.24 -11.76
N PHE A 137 15.80 -1.24 -10.40
CA PHE A 137 14.76 -0.69 -9.54
C PHE A 137 14.52 0.78 -9.83
N ILE A 138 15.56 1.60 -9.90
CA ILE A 138 15.43 3.05 -10.15
C ILE A 138 14.98 3.35 -11.58
N ALA A 139 15.38 2.56 -12.57
CA ALA A 139 14.90 2.70 -13.94
C ALA A 139 13.38 2.48 -14.03
N ASP A 140 12.87 1.40 -13.44
CA ASP A 140 11.45 1.12 -13.37
C ASP A 140 10.69 2.16 -12.54
N TYR A 141 11.30 2.66 -11.46
CA TYR A 141 10.74 3.71 -10.61
C TYR A 141 10.52 5.00 -11.41
N GLU A 142 11.53 5.44 -12.18
CA GLU A 142 11.45 6.63 -13.02
C GLU A 142 10.39 6.47 -14.13
N GLU A 143 10.32 5.30 -14.77
CA GLU A 143 9.33 5.03 -15.81
C GLU A 143 7.90 5.13 -15.27
N ILE A 144 7.63 4.52 -14.09
CA ILE A 144 6.30 4.60 -13.48
C ILE A 144 5.96 6.05 -13.08
N ILE A 145 6.89 6.79 -12.53
CA ILE A 145 6.67 8.21 -12.20
C ILE A 145 6.37 9.03 -13.47
N ASN A 146 7.08 8.78 -14.57
CA ASN A 146 6.83 9.45 -15.83
C ASN A 146 5.43 9.17 -16.39
N SER A 147 4.88 7.96 -16.22
CA SER A 147 3.52 7.66 -16.65
C SER A 147 2.45 8.51 -15.94
N TYR A 148 2.66 8.86 -14.66
CA TYR A 148 1.78 9.80 -13.95
C TYR A 148 1.93 11.23 -14.45
N LYS A 149 3.15 11.67 -14.81
CA LYS A 149 3.39 12.99 -15.41
C LYS A 149 2.82 13.09 -16.83
N GLU A 150 2.81 12.01 -17.59
CA GLU A 150 2.15 11.94 -18.90
C GLU A 150 0.62 12.02 -18.75
N SER A 151 0.06 11.39 -17.72
CA SER A 151 -1.39 11.46 -17.42
C SER A 151 -1.80 12.85 -16.92
N ASN A 152 -0.97 13.51 -16.10
CA ASN A 152 -1.17 14.87 -15.62
C ASN A 152 0.17 15.59 -15.48
N PRO A 153 0.55 16.47 -16.45
CA PRO A 153 1.83 17.20 -16.39
C PRO A 153 2.01 18.10 -15.17
N ASP A 154 0.92 18.55 -14.55
CA ASP A 154 0.93 19.44 -13.38
C ASP A 154 0.88 18.68 -12.04
N ILE A 155 0.95 17.36 -12.07
CA ILE A 155 0.87 16.53 -10.86
C ILE A 155 2.01 16.83 -9.88
N ARG A 156 1.65 17.13 -8.62
CA ARG A 156 2.61 17.22 -7.53
C ARG A 156 2.97 15.82 -7.06
N ILE A 157 4.26 15.45 -7.12
CA ILE A 157 4.74 14.12 -6.81
C ILE A 157 5.48 14.11 -5.48
N ILE A 158 5.00 13.29 -4.55
CA ILE A 158 5.59 13.03 -3.25
C ILE A 158 6.04 11.57 -3.23
N LEU A 159 7.35 11.35 -3.26
CA LEU A 159 7.94 10.03 -3.17
C LEU A 159 8.06 9.62 -1.70
N CYS A 160 7.69 8.38 -1.39
CA CYS A 160 7.84 7.82 -0.06
C CYS A 160 8.84 6.66 -0.09
N THR A 161 9.76 6.62 0.86
CA THR A 161 10.51 5.38 1.11
C THR A 161 9.57 4.31 1.66
N PRO A 162 9.80 3.01 1.40
CA PRO A 162 9.02 1.96 2.05
C PRO A 162 9.20 2.01 3.57
N ALA A 163 8.21 1.54 4.32
CA ALA A 163 8.35 1.37 5.77
C ALA A 163 9.46 0.36 6.07
N CYS A 164 10.10 0.47 7.23
CA CYS A 164 11.06 -0.51 7.72
C CYS A 164 10.37 -1.88 7.88
N ALA A 165 11.15 -2.95 7.88
CA ALA A 165 10.71 -4.26 8.32
C ALA A 165 11.70 -4.80 9.36
N PHE A 166 11.22 -5.62 10.27
CA PHE A 166 12.02 -6.15 11.36
C PHE A 166 12.22 -7.66 11.18
N PHE A 167 13.35 -8.15 11.65
CA PHE A 167 13.56 -9.59 11.65
C PHE A 167 12.56 -10.24 12.62
N ASP A 168 12.00 -11.41 12.21
CA ASP A 168 11.47 -12.35 13.17
C ASP A 168 12.56 -12.74 14.18
N GLY A 169 12.24 -13.35 15.29
CA GLY A 169 13.20 -13.75 16.29
C GLY A 169 14.30 -14.72 15.78
N ASN A 170 14.26 -15.14 14.51
CA ASN A 170 15.24 -16.01 13.86
C ASN A 170 16.22 -15.19 13.00
N GLN A 171 17.14 -14.49 13.66
CA GLN A 171 18.13 -13.60 13.02
C GLN A 171 19.03 -14.29 11.97
N ASN A 172 19.05 -15.61 11.91
CA ASN A 172 19.88 -16.35 10.98
C ASN A 172 19.31 -16.41 9.55
N SER A 173 18.01 -16.16 9.37
CA SER A 173 17.38 -16.17 8.04
C SER A 173 17.60 -14.87 7.26
N GLY A 174 17.79 -13.75 7.93
CA GLY A 174 17.85 -12.42 7.33
C GLY A 174 16.55 -12.00 6.63
N LYS A 175 15.42 -12.64 6.97
CA LYS A 175 14.11 -12.47 6.33
C LYS A 175 13.01 -12.35 7.37
N THR A 176 11.89 -11.79 6.94
CA THR A 176 10.61 -11.82 7.67
C THR A 176 9.80 -13.05 7.25
N ASP A 177 8.62 -13.25 7.84
CA ASP A 177 7.70 -14.34 7.50
C ASP A 177 7.30 -14.37 6.01
N PHE A 178 7.27 -13.20 5.33
CA PHE A 178 6.99 -13.09 3.89
C PHE A 178 8.24 -13.17 3.00
N GLY A 179 9.40 -13.50 3.56
CA GLY A 179 10.66 -13.48 2.84
C GLY A 179 11.17 -12.08 2.49
N ILE A 180 10.58 -11.06 3.09
CA ILE A 180 11.04 -9.67 3.01
C ILE A 180 12.42 -9.56 3.66
N ARG A 181 13.35 -8.87 2.99
CA ARG A 181 14.73 -8.68 3.45
C ARG A 181 14.93 -7.24 3.95
N PRO A 182 15.00 -6.99 5.26
CA PRO A 182 15.16 -5.64 5.83
C PRO A 182 16.38 -4.89 5.28
N SER A 183 17.49 -5.61 5.00
CA SER A 183 18.68 -4.99 4.39
C SER A 183 18.43 -4.42 2.99
N ILE A 184 17.61 -5.10 2.18
CA ILE A 184 17.24 -4.64 0.84
C ILE A 184 16.24 -3.49 0.94
N ILE A 185 15.28 -3.52 1.89
CA ILE A 185 14.40 -2.35 2.13
C ILE A 185 15.24 -1.10 2.46
N LYS A 186 16.27 -1.25 3.29
CA LYS A 186 17.18 -0.16 3.62
C LYS A 186 17.93 0.36 2.39
N GLU A 187 18.38 -0.52 1.51
CA GLU A 187 19.01 -0.16 0.24
C GLU A 187 18.02 0.59 -0.66
N ILE A 188 16.80 0.06 -0.85
CA ILE A 188 15.73 0.70 -1.61
C ILE A 188 15.42 2.10 -1.07
N ALA A 189 15.27 2.24 0.24
CA ALA A 189 15.05 3.55 0.87
C ALA A 189 16.18 4.54 0.55
N THR A 190 17.44 4.06 0.58
CA THR A 190 18.62 4.88 0.23
C THR A 190 18.58 5.31 -1.24
N ARG A 191 18.23 4.41 -2.15
CA ARG A 191 18.12 4.71 -3.59
C ARG A 191 16.99 5.70 -3.89
N ILE A 192 15.83 5.57 -3.24
CA ILE A 192 14.71 6.52 -3.39
C ILE A 192 15.09 7.90 -2.88
N ARG A 193 15.80 8.02 -1.73
CA ARG A 193 16.32 9.31 -1.24
C ARG A 193 17.24 9.98 -2.26
N SER A 194 18.20 9.23 -2.79
CA SER A 194 19.15 9.73 -3.78
C SER A 194 18.45 10.16 -5.07
N PHE A 195 17.48 9.37 -5.54
CA PHE A 195 16.68 9.67 -6.72
C PHE A 195 15.82 10.94 -6.52
N ALA A 196 15.13 11.05 -5.38
CA ALA A 196 14.32 12.22 -5.06
C ALA A 196 15.17 13.50 -5.03
N LEU A 197 16.36 13.44 -4.40
CA LEU A 197 17.29 14.57 -4.37
C LEU A 197 17.78 14.95 -5.77
N ALA A 198 18.23 13.97 -6.57
CA ALA A 198 18.78 14.21 -7.91
C ALA A 198 17.75 14.79 -8.89
N LYS A 199 16.48 14.39 -8.74
CA LYS A 199 15.37 14.82 -9.62
C LYS A 199 14.53 15.95 -9.02
N SER A 200 14.90 16.47 -7.83
CA SER A 200 14.17 17.52 -7.09
C SER A 200 12.72 17.17 -6.79
N TYR A 201 12.44 15.89 -6.53
CA TYR A 201 11.14 15.45 -6.04
C TYR A 201 11.00 15.66 -4.54
N GLU A 202 9.77 15.89 -4.09
CA GLU A 202 9.46 15.90 -2.66
C GLU A 202 9.56 14.48 -2.10
N LEU A 203 10.15 14.38 -0.89
CA LEU A 203 10.35 13.11 -0.20
C LEU A 203 9.64 13.09 1.15
N VAL A 204 8.99 11.96 1.44
CA VAL A 204 8.53 11.55 2.78
C VAL A 204 9.31 10.31 3.18
N ASP A 205 10.12 10.41 4.21
CA ASP A 205 11.01 9.34 4.65
C ASP A 205 10.31 8.42 5.67
N VAL A 206 9.48 7.51 5.15
CA VAL A 206 8.73 6.55 5.98
C VAL A 206 9.67 5.52 6.62
N TYR A 207 10.77 5.15 5.93
CA TYR A 207 11.78 4.26 6.51
C TYR A 207 12.38 4.85 7.79
N ASP A 208 12.80 6.11 7.71
CA ASP A 208 13.41 6.80 8.87
C ASP A 208 12.41 6.96 10.01
N LEU A 209 11.16 7.31 9.70
CA LEU A 209 10.07 7.39 10.68
C LEU A 209 9.88 6.06 11.43
N THR A 210 9.96 4.93 10.73
CA THR A 210 9.52 3.64 11.27
C THR A 210 10.64 2.75 11.81
N GLN A 211 11.92 3.00 11.45
CA GLN A 211 13.03 2.09 11.75
C GLN A 211 13.31 1.84 13.24
N ASN A 212 12.84 2.74 14.11
CA ASN A 212 13.05 2.62 15.56
C ASN A 212 11.74 2.31 16.32
N HIS A 213 10.67 1.92 15.60
CA HIS A 213 9.34 1.71 16.14
C HIS A 213 8.77 0.32 15.81
N PRO A 214 9.41 -0.77 16.30
CA PRO A 214 8.88 -2.12 16.06
C PRO A 214 7.46 -2.30 16.62
N GLU A 215 7.08 -1.57 17.67
CA GLU A 215 5.74 -1.57 18.28
C GLU A 215 4.64 -1.01 17.36
N TRP A 216 5.00 -0.35 16.27
CA TRP A 216 4.05 0.13 15.27
C TRP A 216 3.72 -0.90 14.19
N PHE A 217 4.20 -2.12 14.33
CA PHE A 217 4.00 -3.17 13.33
C PHE A 217 3.17 -4.32 13.90
N GLU A 218 2.47 -5.00 13.01
CA GLU A 218 1.76 -6.23 13.33
C GLU A 218 2.77 -7.36 13.66
N ALA A 219 2.26 -8.48 14.15
CA ALA A 219 3.09 -9.62 14.55
C ALA A 219 3.97 -10.19 13.40
N ASP A 220 3.68 -9.84 12.16
CA ASP A 220 4.45 -10.24 10.98
C ASP A 220 5.72 -9.38 10.75
N ASN A 221 5.91 -8.32 11.54
CA ASN A 221 7.06 -7.42 11.49
C ASN A 221 7.27 -6.69 10.14
N VAL A 222 6.24 -6.64 9.30
CA VAL A 222 6.26 -6.01 7.96
C VAL A 222 5.15 -4.97 7.81
N HIS A 223 3.95 -5.32 8.24
CA HIS A 223 2.79 -4.47 8.04
C HIS A 223 2.58 -3.55 9.25
N PRO A 224 2.46 -2.23 9.03
CA PRO A 224 2.15 -1.31 10.11
C PRO A 224 0.79 -1.62 10.75
N SER A 225 0.74 -1.49 12.08
CA SER A 225 -0.50 -1.48 12.87
C SER A 225 -1.30 -0.19 12.64
N ASN A 226 -2.45 -0.05 13.30
CA ASN A 226 -3.22 1.19 13.25
C ASN A 226 -2.41 2.42 13.68
N ASP A 227 -1.50 2.26 14.66
CA ASP A 227 -0.66 3.36 15.14
C ASP A 227 0.44 3.70 14.13
N GLY A 228 1.08 2.70 13.53
CA GLY A 228 2.02 2.90 12.43
C GLY A 228 1.38 3.57 11.22
N ALA A 229 0.19 3.11 10.82
CA ALA A 229 -0.56 3.72 9.72
C ALA A 229 -0.91 5.18 10.01
N ARG A 230 -1.27 5.52 11.25
CA ARG A 230 -1.54 6.90 11.67
C ARG A 230 -0.28 7.76 11.63
N ALA A 231 0.85 7.25 12.08
CA ALA A 231 2.13 7.95 12.02
C ALA A 231 2.55 8.26 10.58
N ILE A 232 2.42 7.28 9.67
CA ILE A 232 2.67 7.48 8.23
C ILE A 232 1.73 8.54 7.66
N ALA A 233 0.43 8.46 7.96
CA ALA A 233 -0.56 9.42 7.46
C ALA A 233 -0.25 10.86 7.94
N GLN A 234 0.18 11.02 9.19
CA GLN A 234 0.55 12.34 9.74
C GLN A 234 1.78 12.91 9.01
N LEU A 235 2.82 12.10 8.80
CA LEU A 235 4.03 12.53 8.10
C LEU A 235 3.72 12.97 6.65
N VAL A 236 2.87 12.22 5.95
CA VAL A 236 2.42 12.57 4.59
C VAL A 236 1.57 13.86 4.60
N ALA A 237 0.65 13.99 5.57
CA ALA A 237 -0.18 15.18 5.70
C ALA A 237 0.65 16.45 5.95
N ASP A 238 1.67 16.36 6.79
CA ASP A 238 2.58 17.47 7.08
C ASP A 238 3.33 17.89 5.81
N LYS A 239 3.79 16.92 4.99
CA LYS A 239 4.40 17.21 3.70
C LYS A 239 3.42 17.87 2.72
N ILE A 240 2.17 17.44 2.67
CA ILE A 240 1.16 18.03 1.76
C ILE A 240 0.83 19.46 2.16
N LYS A 241 0.70 19.75 3.47
CA LYS A 241 0.31 21.07 4.01
C LYS A 241 1.44 22.08 4.02
N ASN A 242 2.68 21.64 4.21
CA ASN A 242 3.87 22.51 4.20
C ASN A 242 4.39 22.62 2.75
N LYS A 243 3.88 23.63 2.03
CA LYS A 243 4.37 24.00 0.70
C LYS A 243 5.64 24.80 0.78
#